data_1c3000146fdb2a60ca08c542c8717a92
#
_entry.id   1c3000146fdb2a60ca08c542c8717a92
#
_cell.length_a   1.000
_cell.length_b   1.000
_cell.length_c   1.000
_cell.angle_alpha   90.00
_cell.angle_beta   90.00
_cell.angle_gamma   90.00
#
_symmetry.space_group_name_H-M   'P 1'
#
loop_
_entity.id
_entity.type
_entity.pdbx_description
1 polymer ?
#
loop_
_entity_poly.entity_id
_entity_poly.type
_entity_poly.pdbx_seq_one_letter_code
_entity_poly.pdbx_strand_id
1 'polypeptide(L)'
;MPRFIAPLFALLLCLPAHADSFITRALDKPVPGGVAVIDLGTGAQAPTATYQGKPVLVVKEQGTRWLAIVGIPLTVKPGTQQVTSGGRTMSFTVGSKKYPEQHITLKNKRQVNPNPEDNKRIEGELAEQIRAYRSFSPGTPSNLILDKPVNGPLSSKFGVRRFFNGEERNPHSGLDFAVPAGTPIKSPAAGKVILTGNYFFNGNTVFVDHGQGFISMFCHMSKIDVKVGDQVPRGGVVGKVGATGRATGPHMHWNVSLNDARVDPAIFIGAFQP
;
A
#
# COMPACT_ATOMS: atom_id res chain seq x y z
N MET A 1 53.74 37.21 38.84
CA MET A 1 52.34 37.33 38.33
C MET A 1 51.89 35.96 37.89
N PRO A 2 51.03 35.24 38.61
CA PRO A 2 50.54 33.94 38.20
C PRO A 2 49.39 34.13 37.24
N ARG A 3 49.45 33.44 36.04
CA ARG A 3 48.35 33.36 35.04
C ARG A 3 47.38 32.27 35.45
N PHE A 4 46.18 32.66 35.79
CA PHE A 4 45.06 31.73 35.96
C PHE A 4 44.53 31.27 34.58
N ILE A 5 44.67 29.98 34.29
CA ILE A 5 44.00 29.34 33.16
C ILE A 5 42.69 28.82 33.68
N ALA A 6 41.57 29.41 33.22
CA ALA A 6 40.24 28.90 33.50
C ALA A 6 39.94 27.68 32.59
N PRO A 7 39.44 26.57 33.14
CA PRO A 7 39.01 25.45 32.31
C PRO A 7 37.70 25.76 31.57
N LEU A 8 37.74 25.66 30.25
CA LEU A 8 36.54 25.74 29.39
C LEU A 8 35.76 24.42 29.52
N PHE A 9 34.71 24.43 30.29
CA PHE A 9 33.75 23.29 30.35
C PHE A 9 32.92 23.27 29.07
N ALA A 10 33.26 22.38 28.14
CA ALA A 10 32.40 22.08 26.99
C ALA A 10 31.19 21.28 27.47
N LEU A 11 30.03 21.95 27.53
CA LEU A 11 28.76 21.31 27.80
C LEU A 11 28.36 20.46 26.57
N LEU A 12 28.64 19.16 26.62
CA LEU A 12 28.09 18.20 25.63
C LEU A 12 26.57 18.14 25.84
N LEU A 13 25.83 18.85 25.00
CA LEU A 13 24.39 18.64 24.85
C LEU A 13 24.16 17.24 24.21
N CYS A 14 23.98 16.23 25.06
CA CYS A 14 23.39 14.96 24.63
C CYS A 14 21.97 15.23 24.17
N LEU A 15 21.77 15.39 22.86
CA LEU A 15 20.44 15.30 22.26
C LEU A 15 19.92 13.87 22.54
N PRO A 16 18.72 13.72 23.13
CA PRO A 16 18.17 12.39 23.32
C PRO A 16 17.99 11.75 21.95
N ALA A 17 18.71 10.65 21.67
CA ALA A 17 18.42 9.79 20.55
C ALA A 17 17.01 9.24 20.76
N HIS A 18 16.02 9.81 20.09
CA HIS A 18 14.68 9.25 20.06
C HIS A 18 14.79 7.89 19.36
N ALA A 19 14.70 6.81 20.13
CA ALA A 19 14.61 5.48 19.55
C ALA A 19 13.42 5.47 18.58
N ASP A 20 13.66 5.02 17.33
CA ASP A 20 12.59 4.89 16.33
C ASP A 20 11.44 4.08 16.91
N SER A 21 10.23 4.56 16.70
CA SER A 21 9.02 3.90 17.16
C SER A 21 8.84 2.54 16.50
N PHE A 22 8.00 1.70 17.09
CA PHE A 22 7.64 0.41 16.48
C PHE A 22 7.06 0.60 15.07
N ILE A 23 6.14 1.57 14.88
CA ILE A 23 5.53 1.88 13.59
C ILE A 23 6.60 2.34 12.59
N THR A 24 7.49 3.26 12.98
CA THR A 24 8.57 3.74 12.13
C THR A 24 9.48 2.59 11.70
N ARG A 25 9.98 1.78 12.62
CA ARG A 25 10.84 0.63 12.29
C ARG A 25 10.17 -0.36 11.33
N ALA A 26 8.88 -0.63 11.55
CA ALA A 26 8.13 -1.60 10.77
C ALA A 26 7.81 -1.10 9.36
N LEU A 27 7.34 0.15 9.24
CA LEU A 27 6.73 0.64 8.00
C LEU A 27 7.60 1.62 7.21
N ASP A 28 8.57 2.32 7.82
CA ASP A 28 9.36 3.34 7.11
C ASP A 28 10.34 2.69 6.13
N LYS A 29 9.90 2.66 4.88
CA LYS A 29 10.63 2.14 3.71
C LYS A 29 10.45 3.12 2.56
N PRO A 30 11.07 4.32 2.64
CA PRO A 30 10.84 5.40 1.70
C PRO A 30 11.58 5.18 0.37
N VAL A 31 10.99 4.34 -0.47
CA VAL A 31 11.42 4.06 -1.85
C VAL A 31 10.21 4.18 -2.79
N PRO A 32 10.37 4.27 -4.11
CA PRO A 32 9.24 4.21 -5.05
C PRO A 32 8.39 2.96 -4.78
N GLY A 33 7.08 3.10 -4.60
CA GLY A 33 6.19 2.02 -4.18
C GLY A 33 6.28 1.63 -2.70
N GLY A 34 7.03 2.38 -1.91
CA GLY A 34 7.19 2.16 -0.47
C GLY A 34 6.30 3.06 0.38
N VAL A 35 6.67 3.18 1.64
CA VAL A 35 5.97 3.97 2.66
C VAL A 35 6.97 4.86 3.37
N ALA A 36 6.61 6.12 3.65
CA ALA A 36 7.32 6.99 4.56
C ALA A 36 6.50 7.21 5.84
N VAL A 37 7.17 7.25 6.99
CA VAL A 37 6.56 7.54 8.29
C VAL A 37 7.09 8.88 8.76
N ILE A 38 6.19 9.88 8.87
CA ILE A 38 6.55 11.26 9.18
C ILE A 38 6.00 11.64 10.55
N ASP A 39 6.88 12.14 11.42
CA ASP A 39 6.50 12.68 12.73
C ASP A 39 5.79 14.02 12.56
N LEU A 40 4.55 14.09 13.00
CA LEU A 40 3.73 15.31 12.99
C LEU A 40 3.81 16.10 14.31
N GLY A 41 4.53 15.55 15.30
CA GLY A 41 4.63 16.09 16.65
C GLY A 41 3.53 15.59 17.59
N THR A 42 3.38 16.29 18.72
CA THR A 42 2.44 15.90 19.78
C THR A 42 1.23 16.81 19.78
N GLY A 43 0.08 16.28 20.18
CA GLY A 43 -1.16 17.04 20.28
C GLY A 43 -2.32 16.21 20.83
N ALA A 44 -3.33 16.87 21.38
CA ALA A 44 -4.54 16.22 21.88
C ALA A 44 -5.44 15.73 20.73
N GLN A 45 -5.47 16.48 19.62
CA GLN A 45 -6.28 16.17 18.45
C GLN A 45 -5.40 15.69 17.27
N ALA A 46 -5.96 14.79 16.46
CA ALA A 46 -5.30 14.32 15.25
C ALA A 46 -5.11 15.50 14.26
N PRO A 47 -3.88 15.79 13.83
CA PRO A 47 -3.67 16.75 12.75
C PRO A 47 -4.10 16.13 11.42
N THR A 48 -4.43 16.98 10.45
CA THR A 48 -4.56 16.56 9.05
C THR A 48 -3.21 16.69 8.36
N ALA A 49 -2.90 15.76 7.45
CA ALA A 49 -1.70 15.85 6.64
C ALA A 49 -2.00 15.50 5.19
N THR A 50 -1.23 16.08 4.26
CA THR A 50 -1.38 15.84 2.82
C THR A 50 -0.03 15.58 2.17
N TYR A 51 -0.03 14.70 1.16
CA TYR A 51 1.08 14.42 0.28
C TYR A 51 0.62 14.52 -1.17
N GLN A 52 1.28 15.35 -1.98
CA GLN A 52 0.88 15.61 -3.37
C GLN A 52 -0.61 15.99 -3.50
N GLY A 53 -1.12 16.82 -2.57
CA GLY A 53 -2.52 17.27 -2.55
C GLY A 53 -3.55 16.22 -2.10
N LYS A 54 -3.12 15.01 -1.71
CA LYS A 54 -4.00 13.94 -1.23
C LYS A 54 -3.90 13.80 0.29
N PRO A 55 -5.01 13.56 1.01
CA PRO A 55 -4.95 13.28 2.44
C PRO A 55 -4.20 11.97 2.69
N VAL A 56 -3.39 11.94 3.75
CA VAL A 56 -2.64 10.76 4.17
C VAL A 56 -3.16 10.21 5.49
N LEU A 57 -2.94 8.92 5.70
CA LEU A 57 -3.29 8.25 6.95
C LEU A 57 -2.51 8.85 8.12
N VAL A 58 -3.23 9.30 9.16
CA VAL A 58 -2.64 9.81 10.40
C VAL A 58 -3.06 8.92 11.56
N VAL A 59 -2.07 8.44 12.30
CA VAL A 59 -2.27 7.55 13.44
C VAL A 59 -1.62 8.10 14.68
N LYS A 60 -2.21 7.77 15.83
CA LYS A 60 -1.64 8.09 17.13
C LYS A 60 -0.67 6.98 17.51
N GLU A 61 0.55 7.38 17.86
CA GLU A 61 1.50 6.51 18.51
C GLU A 61 1.40 6.67 20.03
N GLN A 62 2.25 6.00 20.78
CA GLN A 62 2.24 6.05 22.24
C GLN A 62 2.13 7.50 22.78
N GLY A 63 1.26 7.69 23.75
CA GLY A 63 1.02 9.01 24.36
C GLY A 63 0.24 9.97 23.45
N THR A 64 0.83 11.12 23.14
CA THR A 64 0.22 12.20 22.34
C THR A 64 0.88 12.44 21.00
N ARG A 65 1.79 11.58 20.56
CA ARG A 65 2.54 11.70 19.31
C ARG A 65 1.71 11.23 18.12
N TRP A 66 1.75 11.97 17.02
CA TRP A 66 1.06 11.67 15.78
C TRP A 66 2.05 11.38 14.65
N LEU A 67 1.74 10.36 13.85
CA LEU A 67 2.52 9.95 12.68
C LEU A 67 1.66 10.00 11.44
N ALA A 68 2.19 10.54 10.33
CA ALA A 68 1.62 10.37 9.01
C ALA A 68 2.25 9.14 8.34
N ILE A 69 1.42 8.26 7.80
CA ILE A 69 1.82 7.08 7.04
C ILE A 69 1.55 7.38 5.57
N VAL A 70 2.61 7.60 4.82
CA VAL A 70 2.56 8.16 3.47
C VAL A 70 2.89 7.09 2.44
N GLY A 71 1.94 6.74 1.60
CA GLY A 71 2.18 5.88 0.44
C GLY A 71 2.93 6.63 -0.66
N ILE A 72 4.02 6.06 -1.16
CA ILE A 72 4.86 6.62 -2.22
C ILE A 72 4.54 5.91 -3.53
N PRO A 73 3.98 6.59 -4.56
CA PRO A 73 3.74 5.97 -5.86
C PRO A 73 5.02 5.39 -6.50
N LEU A 74 4.90 4.31 -7.27
CA LEU A 74 6.02 3.74 -8.06
C LEU A 74 6.63 4.73 -9.06
N THR A 75 5.86 5.74 -9.47
CA THR A 75 6.29 6.77 -10.42
C THR A 75 7.15 7.87 -9.80
N VAL A 76 7.24 7.92 -8.47
CA VAL A 76 8.08 8.91 -7.76
C VAL A 76 9.55 8.56 -7.96
N LYS A 77 10.33 9.54 -8.40
CA LYS A 77 11.78 9.41 -8.53
C LYS A 77 12.47 9.57 -7.16
N PRO A 78 13.63 8.93 -6.95
CA PRO A 78 14.46 9.20 -5.79
C PRO A 78 14.75 10.69 -5.61
N GLY A 79 14.79 11.14 -4.34
CA GLY A 79 15.02 12.55 -4.00
C GLY A 79 14.11 13.02 -2.88
N THR A 80 14.18 14.32 -2.59
CA THR A 80 13.41 14.95 -1.52
C THR A 80 11.93 15.09 -1.88
N GLN A 81 11.06 14.70 -0.97
CA GLN A 81 9.61 14.83 -1.03
C GLN A 81 9.11 15.61 0.19
N GLN A 82 7.87 16.08 0.15
CA GLN A 82 7.32 16.92 1.20
C GLN A 82 5.89 16.51 1.58
N VAL A 83 5.63 16.52 2.89
CA VAL A 83 4.30 16.38 3.49
C VAL A 83 3.93 17.70 4.16
N THR A 84 2.69 18.13 4.01
CA THR A 84 2.17 19.33 4.64
C THR A 84 1.16 18.96 5.73
N SER A 85 1.29 19.57 6.92
CA SER A 85 0.36 19.41 8.04
C SER A 85 0.31 20.68 8.88
N GLY A 86 -0.90 21.21 9.13
CA GLY A 86 -1.08 22.40 9.97
C GLY A 86 -0.27 23.61 9.48
N GLY A 87 -0.16 23.83 8.18
CA GLY A 87 0.65 24.91 7.58
C GLY A 87 2.17 24.70 7.63
N ARG A 88 2.66 23.60 8.21
CA ARG A 88 4.08 23.23 8.24
C ARG A 88 4.38 22.22 7.12
N THR A 89 5.56 22.35 6.53
CA THR A 89 6.08 21.40 5.53
C THR A 89 7.22 20.61 6.15
N MET A 90 7.14 19.28 6.06
CA MET A 90 8.14 18.34 6.54
C MET A 90 8.71 17.58 5.35
N SER A 91 10.03 17.55 5.23
CA SER A 91 10.73 16.87 4.14
C SER A 91 11.14 15.47 4.53
N PHE A 92 11.12 14.54 3.56
CA PHE A 92 11.68 13.20 3.68
C PHE A 92 12.40 12.82 2.38
N THR A 93 13.31 11.85 2.43
CA THR A 93 14.07 11.42 1.27
C THR A 93 13.58 10.07 0.77
N VAL A 94 13.21 10.01 -0.52
CA VAL A 94 12.92 8.75 -1.21
C VAL A 94 14.22 8.20 -1.77
N GLY A 95 14.60 7.01 -1.32
CA GLY A 95 15.76 6.27 -1.80
C GLY A 95 15.53 5.62 -3.16
N SER A 96 16.56 5.00 -3.72
CA SER A 96 16.45 4.23 -4.96
C SER A 96 16.06 2.78 -4.67
N LYS A 97 15.21 2.21 -5.53
CA LYS A 97 14.93 0.77 -5.55
C LYS A 97 14.83 0.30 -7.00
N LYS A 98 15.53 -0.79 -7.32
CA LYS A 98 15.43 -1.46 -8.62
C LYS A 98 14.40 -2.58 -8.53
N TYR A 99 13.51 -2.63 -9.52
CA TYR A 99 12.52 -3.68 -9.64
C TYR A 99 12.89 -4.61 -10.80
N PRO A 100 12.81 -5.94 -10.60
CA PRO A 100 13.13 -6.91 -11.65
C PRO A 100 12.11 -6.85 -12.80
N GLU A 101 12.49 -7.43 -13.94
CA GLU A 101 11.62 -7.59 -15.09
C GLU A 101 11.05 -9.00 -15.13
N GLN A 102 9.82 -9.13 -15.63
CA GLN A 102 9.13 -10.39 -15.86
C GLN A 102 8.52 -10.39 -17.26
N HIS A 103 8.92 -11.37 -18.07
CA HIS A 103 8.38 -11.57 -19.40
C HIS A 103 7.37 -12.73 -19.37
N ILE A 104 6.13 -12.45 -19.76
CA ILE A 104 5.01 -13.39 -19.71
C ILE A 104 4.42 -13.54 -21.11
N THR A 105 4.24 -14.80 -21.56
CA THR A 105 3.52 -15.09 -22.79
C THR A 105 2.06 -15.40 -22.47
N LEU A 106 1.14 -14.57 -22.97
CA LEU A 106 -0.29 -14.79 -22.89
C LEU A 106 -0.81 -15.38 -24.19
N LYS A 107 -1.54 -16.50 -24.10
CA LYS A 107 -2.22 -17.12 -25.25
C LYS A 107 -3.37 -16.26 -25.78
N ASN A 108 -4.11 -15.63 -24.87
CA ASN A 108 -5.20 -14.72 -25.23
C ASN A 108 -4.64 -13.32 -25.53
N LYS A 109 -4.39 -13.07 -26.83
CA LYS A 109 -3.89 -11.77 -27.31
C LYS A 109 -4.82 -10.59 -26.98
N ARG A 110 -6.13 -10.82 -26.83
CA ARG A 110 -7.13 -9.81 -26.44
C ARG A 110 -6.85 -9.25 -25.04
N GLN A 111 -6.25 -10.05 -24.15
CA GLN A 111 -5.83 -9.57 -22.81
C GLN A 111 -4.51 -8.79 -22.83
N VAL A 112 -3.79 -8.78 -23.95
CA VAL A 112 -2.59 -7.95 -24.16
C VAL A 112 -2.99 -6.66 -24.89
N ASN A 113 -3.68 -6.82 -26.03
CA ASN A 113 -4.16 -5.75 -26.90
C ASN A 113 -5.69 -5.83 -27.02
N PRO A 114 -6.45 -5.21 -26.09
CA PRO A 114 -7.89 -5.20 -26.11
C PRO A 114 -8.46 -4.54 -27.37
N ASN A 115 -9.59 -5.02 -27.85
CA ASN A 115 -10.32 -4.39 -28.97
C ASN A 115 -11.07 -3.11 -28.50
N PRO A 116 -11.67 -2.31 -29.38
CA PRO A 116 -12.37 -1.07 -29.01
C PRO A 116 -13.52 -1.27 -28.00
N GLU A 117 -14.26 -2.36 -28.07
CA GLU A 117 -15.34 -2.67 -27.12
C GLU A 117 -14.78 -2.98 -25.72
N ASP A 118 -13.68 -3.75 -25.66
CA ASP A 118 -12.97 -4.02 -24.42
C ASP A 118 -12.42 -2.74 -23.80
N ASN A 119 -11.83 -1.86 -24.63
CA ASN A 119 -11.28 -0.59 -24.15
C ASN A 119 -12.37 0.26 -23.51
N LYS A 120 -13.55 0.38 -24.10
CA LYS A 120 -14.69 1.09 -23.51
C LYS A 120 -15.09 0.50 -22.14
N ARG A 121 -15.15 -0.83 -22.05
CA ARG A 121 -15.41 -1.55 -20.80
C ARG A 121 -14.32 -1.25 -19.77
N ILE A 122 -13.05 -1.38 -20.15
CA ILE A 122 -11.87 -1.16 -19.29
C ILE A 122 -11.85 0.27 -18.75
N GLU A 123 -12.16 1.28 -19.56
CA GLU A 123 -12.20 2.69 -19.13
C GLU A 123 -13.24 2.92 -18.02
N GLY A 124 -14.45 2.38 -18.18
CA GLY A 124 -15.49 2.45 -17.15
C GLY A 124 -15.07 1.74 -15.84
N GLU A 125 -14.55 0.52 -15.97
CA GLU A 125 -14.09 -0.29 -14.87
C GLU A 125 -12.89 0.36 -14.11
N LEU A 126 -11.97 0.98 -14.86
CA LEU A 126 -10.83 1.69 -14.28
C LEU A 126 -11.30 2.92 -13.49
N ALA A 127 -12.24 3.69 -14.03
CA ALA A 127 -12.79 4.84 -13.34
C ALA A 127 -13.47 4.46 -12.01
N GLU A 128 -14.17 3.32 -11.97
CA GLU A 128 -14.78 2.79 -10.75
C GLU A 128 -13.74 2.38 -9.71
N GLN A 129 -12.71 1.63 -10.12
CA GLN A 129 -11.64 1.20 -9.23
C GLN A 129 -10.79 2.38 -8.71
N ILE A 130 -10.54 3.39 -9.55
CA ILE A 130 -9.86 4.63 -9.13
C ILE A 130 -10.67 5.34 -8.05
N ARG A 131 -12.00 5.43 -8.18
CA ARG A 131 -12.85 6.01 -7.12
C ARG A 131 -12.73 5.24 -5.81
N ALA A 132 -12.69 3.90 -5.87
CA ALA A 132 -12.48 3.07 -4.69
C ALA A 132 -11.11 3.34 -4.03
N TYR A 133 -10.02 3.42 -4.79
CA TYR A 133 -8.70 3.74 -4.25
C TYR A 133 -8.58 5.16 -3.68
N ARG A 134 -9.41 6.10 -4.14
CA ARG A 134 -9.48 7.48 -3.64
C ARG A 134 -10.42 7.65 -2.44
N SER A 135 -11.08 6.58 -2.01
CA SER A 135 -11.89 6.61 -0.80
C SER A 135 -11.03 6.98 0.41
N PHE A 136 -11.56 7.86 1.25
CA PHE A 136 -10.89 8.30 2.47
C PHE A 136 -11.94 8.41 3.58
N SER A 137 -12.19 7.30 4.24
CA SER A 137 -13.14 7.25 5.37
C SER A 137 -12.48 7.76 6.66
N PRO A 138 -13.24 8.35 7.60
CA PRO A 138 -12.66 8.95 8.82
C PRO A 138 -12.16 7.93 9.85
N GLY A 139 -12.47 6.64 9.70
CA GLY A 139 -12.12 5.60 10.66
C GLY A 139 -10.61 5.38 10.75
N THR A 140 -10.09 5.20 11.96
CA THR A 140 -8.69 4.77 12.15
C THR A 140 -8.59 3.26 11.89
N PRO A 141 -7.60 2.79 11.10
CA PRO A 141 -7.37 1.36 10.89
C PRO A 141 -7.19 0.61 12.20
N SER A 142 -7.79 -0.58 12.31
CA SER A 142 -7.69 -1.42 13.51
C SER A 142 -6.25 -1.90 13.78
N ASN A 143 -5.45 -2.01 12.74
CA ASN A 143 -4.03 -2.39 12.77
C ASN A 143 -3.33 -1.91 11.51
N LEU A 144 -2.05 -1.59 11.65
CA LEU A 144 -1.17 -1.21 10.53
C LEU A 144 -0.31 -2.39 10.06
N ILE A 145 -0.01 -3.32 10.94
CA ILE A 145 0.65 -4.57 10.57
C ILE A 145 -0.44 -5.55 10.15
N LEU A 146 -0.39 -5.95 8.90
CA LEU A 146 -1.43 -6.74 8.26
C LEU A 146 -1.15 -8.24 8.36
N ASP A 147 -2.20 -9.05 8.37
CA ASP A 147 -2.07 -10.49 8.18
C ASP A 147 -1.94 -10.83 6.69
N LYS A 148 -1.33 -11.96 6.38
CA LYS A 148 -1.38 -12.51 5.02
C LYS A 148 -2.81 -12.94 4.70
N PRO A 149 -3.39 -12.51 3.57
CA PRO A 149 -4.75 -12.91 3.19
C PRO A 149 -4.91 -14.42 2.95
N VAL A 150 -3.83 -15.09 2.58
CA VAL A 150 -3.76 -16.55 2.40
C VAL A 150 -2.42 -17.08 2.90
N ASN A 151 -2.40 -18.36 3.28
CA ASN A 151 -1.17 -19.07 3.62
C ASN A 151 -0.64 -19.79 2.37
N GLY A 152 0.42 -19.26 1.77
CA GLY A 152 1.04 -19.83 0.59
C GLY A 152 2.36 -19.14 0.23
N PRO A 153 3.14 -19.73 -0.68
CA PRO A 153 4.37 -19.14 -1.15
C PRO A 153 4.09 -17.89 -2.01
N LEU A 154 4.95 -16.89 -1.88
CA LEU A 154 4.94 -15.72 -2.72
C LEU A 154 5.43 -16.11 -4.12
N SER A 155 4.60 -15.91 -5.15
CA SER A 155 4.92 -16.24 -6.54
C SER A 155 5.31 -15.03 -7.39
N SER A 156 4.85 -13.82 -7.03
CA SER A 156 5.30 -12.59 -7.67
C SER A 156 5.30 -11.43 -6.70
N LYS A 157 6.38 -10.62 -6.75
CA LYS A 157 6.59 -9.47 -5.87
C LYS A 157 5.95 -8.21 -6.46
N PHE A 158 5.71 -7.23 -5.59
CA PHE A 158 5.32 -5.88 -5.97
C PHE A 158 6.43 -5.20 -6.80
N GLY A 159 6.02 -4.31 -7.71
CA GLY A 159 6.92 -3.46 -8.49
C GLY A 159 7.58 -4.12 -9.69
N VAL A 160 7.43 -5.45 -9.86
CA VAL A 160 7.98 -6.16 -11.01
C VAL A 160 7.50 -5.53 -12.32
N ARG A 161 8.43 -5.11 -13.18
CA ARG A 161 8.13 -4.59 -14.52
C ARG A 161 7.64 -5.74 -15.40
N ARG A 162 6.44 -5.62 -15.95
CA ARG A 162 5.79 -6.70 -16.71
C ARG A 162 5.82 -6.45 -18.20
N PHE A 163 6.29 -7.43 -18.94
CA PHE A 163 6.25 -7.49 -20.40
C PHE A 163 5.34 -8.64 -20.82
N PHE A 164 4.19 -8.31 -21.41
CA PHE A 164 3.29 -9.33 -21.96
C PHE A 164 3.49 -9.44 -23.48
N ASN A 165 3.89 -10.62 -23.94
CA ASN A 165 4.21 -10.87 -25.35
C ASN A 165 5.24 -9.88 -25.94
N GLY A 166 6.22 -9.44 -25.11
CA GLY A 166 7.24 -8.47 -25.46
C GLY A 166 6.85 -7.00 -25.30
N GLU A 167 5.60 -6.70 -24.94
CA GLU A 167 5.12 -5.33 -24.76
C GLU A 167 5.10 -4.94 -23.29
N GLU A 168 5.75 -3.82 -22.93
CA GLU A 168 5.75 -3.29 -21.56
C GLU A 168 4.35 -2.87 -21.14
N ARG A 169 3.96 -3.25 -19.94
CA ARG A 169 2.68 -2.92 -19.31
C ARG A 169 2.93 -2.34 -17.93
N ASN A 170 1.86 -1.90 -17.26
CA ASN A 170 1.96 -1.40 -15.90
C ASN A 170 2.66 -2.41 -14.98
N PRO A 171 3.58 -1.96 -14.11
CA PRO A 171 4.23 -2.81 -13.14
C PRO A 171 3.24 -3.55 -12.25
N HIS A 172 3.68 -4.67 -11.69
CA HIS A 172 2.89 -5.43 -10.73
C HIS A 172 2.60 -4.58 -9.49
N SER A 173 1.32 -4.32 -9.23
CA SER A 173 0.89 -3.37 -8.19
C SER A 173 0.58 -4.03 -6.83
N GLY A 174 0.88 -5.32 -6.66
CA GLY A 174 0.59 -6.08 -5.45
C GLY A 174 1.51 -7.27 -5.23
N LEU A 175 1.08 -8.22 -4.41
CA LEU A 175 1.71 -9.50 -4.20
C LEU A 175 0.85 -10.61 -4.78
N ASP A 176 1.49 -11.60 -5.45
CA ASP A 176 0.81 -12.82 -5.87
C ASP A 176 1.25 -13.99 -4.97
N PHE A 177 0.29 -14.78 -4.48
CA PHE A 177 0.52 -15.99 -3.69
C PHE A 177 0.02 -17.20 -4.48
N ALA A 178 0.91 -18.18 -4.71
CA ALA A 178 0.56 -19.43 -5.37
C ALA A 178 -0.20 -20.34 -4.40
N VAL A 179 -1.52 -20.38 -4.55
CA VAL A 179 -2.42 -21.20 -3.75
C VAL A 179 -3.53 -21.78 -4.63
N PRO A 180 -4.06 -22.96 -4.31
CA PRO A 180 -5.12 -23.61 -5.11
C PRO A 180 -6.38 -22.77 -5.23
N ALA A 181 -7.10 -22.92 -6.34
CA ALA A 181 -8.45 -22.38 -6.49
C ALA A 181 -9.36 -22.89 -5.36
N GLY A 182 -10.27 -22.02 -4.90
CA GLY A 182 -11.16 -22.33 -3.78
C GLY A 182 -10.58 -22.05 -2.39
N THR A 183 -9.27 -21.75 -2.26
CA THR A 183 -8.67 -21.33 -0.99
C THR A 183 -9.37 -20.09 -0.44
N PRO A 184 -9.84 -20.05 0.81
CA PRO A 184 -10.46 -18.86 1.39
C PRO A 184 -9.47 -17.69 1.47
N ILE A 185 -9.92 -16.49 1.03
CA ILE A 185 -9.19 -15.23 1.14
C ILE A 185 -9.71 -14.50 2.38
N LYS A 186 -8.80 -14.15 3.30
CA LYS A 186 -9.13 -13.48 4.56
C LYS A 186 -8.75 -12.01 4.51
N SER A 187 -9.58 -11.14 5.08
CA SER A 187 -9.25 -9.73 5.23
C SER A 187 -8.06 -9.55 6.18
N PRO A 188 -6.99 -8.82 5.79
CA PRO A 188 -5.77 -8.66 6.60
C PRO A 188 -5.96 -7.74 7.83
N ALA A 189 -7.03 -6.95 7.83
CA ALA A 189 -7.46 -6.05 8.89
C ALA A 189 -8.99 -5.94 8.87
N ALA A 190 -9.59 -5.43 9.93
CA ALA A 190 -11.00 -5.07 9.89
C ALA A 190 -11.22 -3.93 8.90
N GLY A 191 -12.41 -3.89 8.26
CA GLY A 191 -12.73 -2.85 7.30
C GLY A 191 -14.12 -2.99 6.71
N LYS A 192 -14.47 -2.06 5.83
CA LYS A 192 -15.74 -2.03 5.11
C LYS A 192 -15.52 -2.39 3.65
N VAL A 193 -16.33 -3.27 3.10
CA VAL A 193 -16.34 -3.55 1.66
C VAL A 193 -16.89 -2.33 0.92
N ILE A 194 -16.08 -1.72 0.06
CA ILE A 194 -16.44 -0.50 -0.67
C ILE A 194 -16.68 -0.73 -2.15
N LEU A 195 -16.21 -1.85 -2.69
CA LEU A 195 -16.42 -2.21 -4.09
C LEU A 195 -16.33 -3.73 -4.26
N THR A 196 -17.22 -4.29 -5.08
CA THR A 196 -17.14 -5.66 -5.59
C THR A 196 -17.56 -5.66 -7.07
N GLY A 197 -16.89 -6.47 -7.89
CA GLY A 197 -17.25 -6.53 -9.31
C GLY A 197 -16.47 -7.61 -10.06
N ASN A 198 -16.82 -7.76 -11.36
CA ASN A 198 -16.08 -8.58 -12.30
C ASN A 198 -15.50 -7.68 -13.39
N TYR A 199 -14.18 -7.56 -13.42
CA TYR A 199 -13.44 -6.64 -14.26
C TYR A 199 -12.64 -7.38 -15.33
N PHE A 200 -12.43 -6.75 -16.47
CA PHE A 200 -11.77 -7.35 -17.63
C PHE A 200 -10.38 -7.91 -17.29
N PHE A 201 -9.55 -7.11 -16.60
CA PHE A 201 -8.22 -7.55 -16.20
C PHE A 201 -8.19 -8.24 -14.83
N ASN A 202 -8.92 -7.73 -13.86
CA ASN A 202 -8.85 -8.21 -12.48
C ASN A 202 -9.79 -9.41 -12.21
N GLY A 203 -10.77 -9.68 -13.09
CA GLY A 203 -11.78 -10.67 -12.83
C GLY A 203 -12.62 -10.32 -11.59
N ASN A 204 -13.08 -11.31 -10.87
CA ASN A 204 -13.82 -11.08 -9.62
C ASN A 204 -12.91 -10.41 -8.59
N THR A 205 -13.37 -9.28 -8.07
CA THR A 205 -12.56 -8.36 -7.28
C THR A 205 -13.35 -7.83 -6.08
N VAL A 206 -12.65 -7.66 -4.95
CA VAL A 206 -13.19 -7.05 -3.72
C VAL A 206 -12.22 -5.97 -3.24
N PHE A 207 -12.76 -4.81 -2.84
CA PHE A 207 -12.03 -3.74 -2.17
C PHE A 207 -12.54 -3.61 -0.73
N VAL A 208 -11.61 -3.57 0.23
CA VAL A 208 -11.88 -3.36 1.64
C VAL A 208 -11.18 -2.09 2.10
N ASP A 209 -11.94 -1.13 2.59
CA ASP A 209 -11.44 0.11 3.19
C ASP A 209 -11.23 -0.11 4.69
N HIS A 210 -9.98 0.01 5.14
CA HIS A 210 -9.58 -0.13 6.53
C HIS A 210 -9.62 1.20 7.30
N GLY A 211 -9.88 2.31 6.61
CA GLY A 211 -9.91 3.67 7.15
C GLY A 211 -8.82 4.56 6.58
N GLN A 212 -9.12 5.85 6.44
CA GLN A 212 -8.21 6.91 6.01
C GLN A 212 -7.41 6.59 4.74
N GLY A 213 -8.04 5.99 3.73
CA GLY A 213 -7.40 5.63 2.46
C GLY A 213 -6.44 4.44 2.53
N PHE A 214 -6.45 3.68 3.63
CA PHE A 214 -5.77 2.40 3.74
C PHE A 214 -6.68 1.31 3.21
N ILE A 215 -6.39 0.80 2.00
CA ILE A 215 -7.30 -0.04 1.25
C ILE A 215 -6.59 -1.31 0.80
N SER A 216 -7.23 -2.47 1.01
CA SER A 216 -6.86 -3.74 0.39
C SER A 216 -7.74 -4.04 -0.82
N MET A 217 -7.15 -4.57 -1.89
CA MET A 217 -7.87 -5.10 -3.03
C MET A 217 -7.42 -6.54 -3.31
N PHE A 218 -8.38 -7.42 -3.51
CA PHE A 218 -8.19 -8.84 -3.85
C PHE A 218 -8.82 -9.10 -5.21
N CYS A 219 -8.12 -9.79 -6.10
CA CYS A 219 -8.67 -10.08 -7.42
C CYS A 219 -8.37 -11.50 -7.92
N HIS A 220 -8.78 -11.79 -9.17
CA HIS A 220 -8.74 -13.12 -9.79
C HIS A 220 -9.58 -14.19 -9.06
N MET A 221 -10.52 -13.76 -8.20
CA MET A 221 -11.30 -14.65 -7.33
C MET A 221 -12.21 -15.58 -8.14
N SER A 222 -12.43 -16.80 -7.65
CA SER A 222 -13.46 -17.71 -8.19
C SER A 222 -14.85 -17.39 -7.65
N LYS A 223 -14.91 -16.85 -6.41
CA LYS A 223 -16.16 -16.49 -5.73
C LYS A 223 -15.95 -15.28 -4.83
N ILE A 224 -16.91 -14.36 -4.84
CA ILE A 224 -17.03 -13.27 -3.88
C ILE A 224 -18.07 -13.69 -2.85
N ASP A 225 -17.72 -13.65 -1.56
CA ASP A 225 -18.59 -14.05 -0.44
C ASP A 225 -19.12 -12.86 0.37
N VAL A 226 -18.85 -11.62 -0.07
CA VAL A 226 -19.26 -10.37 0.58
C VAL A 226 -19.90 -9.42 -0.43
N LYS A 227 -20.61 -8.40 0.05
CA LYS A 227 -21.21 -7.34 -0.77
C LYS A 227 -20.77 -5.95 -0.27
N VAL A 228 -20.92 -4.96 -1.13
CA VAL A 228 -20.66 -3.56 -0.79
C VAL A 228 -21.47 -3.15 0.44
N GLY A 229 -20.80 -2.54 1.41
CA GLY A 229 -21.38 -2.12 2.70
C GLY A 229 -21.11 -3.08 3.85
N ASP A 230 -20.74 -4.34 3.59
CA ASP A 230 -20.45 -5.31 4.64
C ASP A 230 -19.25 -4.86 5.48
N GLN A 231 -19.35 -5.03 6.80
CA GLN A 231 -18.24 -4.89 7.74
C GLN A 231 -17.53 -6.25 7.85
N VAL A 232 -16.26 -6.27 7.54
CA VAL A 232 -15.45 -7.49 7.58
C VAL A 232 -14.46 -7.39 8.75
N PRO A 233 -14.47 -8.33 9.71
CA PRO A 233 -13.46 -8.36 10.76
C PRO A 233 -12.09 -8.78 10.21
N ARG A 234 -11.01 -8.51 10.94
CA ARG A 234 -9.69 -9.07 10.67
C ARG A 234 -9.79 -10.61 10.65
N GLY A 235 -9.27 -11.24 9.59
CA GLY A 235 -9.38 -12.68 9.37
C GLY A 235 -10.72 -13.15 8.79
N GLY A 236 -11.70 -12.25 8.62
CA GLY A 236 -12.98 -12.56 7.96
C GLY A 236 -12.81 -12.95 6.51
N VAL A 237 -13.55 -13.94 6.03
CA VAL A 237 -13.46 -14.44 4.65
C VAL A 237 -14.19 -13.45 3.72
N VAL A 238 -13.52 -13.02 2.66
CA VAL A 238 -14.08 -12.12 1.62
C VAL A 238 -14.43 -12.85 0.33
N GLY A 239 -13.92 -14.08 0.16
CA GLY A 239 -14.18 -14.91 -1.00
C GLY A 239 -13.14 -16.01 -1.17
N LYS A 240 -13.00 -16.52 -2.40
CA LYS A 240 -12.15 -17.67 -2.70
C LYS A 240 -11.21 -17.39 -3.88
N VAL A 241 -10.00 -17.90 -3.79
CA VAL A 241 -8.98 -17.86 -4.85
C VAL A 241 -9.51 -18.48 -6.14
N GLY A 242 -9.15 -17.90 -7.26
CA GLY A 242 -9.49 -18.36 -8.60
C GLY A 242 -8.43 -17.99 -9.63
N ALA A 243 -8.88 -17.87 -10.88
CA ALA A 243 -8.08 -17.48 -12.03
C ALA A 243 -8.91 -16.65 -13.01
N THR A 244 -9.87 -15.85 -12.52
CA THR A 244 -10.71 -14.99 -13.36
C THR A 244 -9.95 -13.76 -13.84
N GLY A 245 -10.37 -13.13 -14.94
CA GLY A 245 -9.67 -12.01 -15.54
C GLY A 245 -8.36 -12.41 -16.25
N ARG A 246 -7.35 -11.56 -16.18
CA ARG A 246 -6.02 -11.80 -16.81
C ARG A 246 -5.09 -12.54 -15.85
N ALA A 247 -5.29 -13.84 -15.73
CA ALA A 247 -4.50 -14.73 -14.92
C ALA A 247 -3.99 -15.91 -15.74
N THR A 248 -2.78 -16.38 -15.46
CA THR A 248 -2.17 -17.56 -16.13
C THR A 248 -2.53 -18.87 -15.42
N GLY A 249 -3.04 -18.80 -14.22
CA GLY A 249 -3.46 -19.93 -13.39
C GLY A 249 -3.97 -19.45 -12.02
N PRO A 250 -4.46 -20.36 -11.18
CA PRO A 250 -4.96 -20.01 -9.85
C PRO A 250 -3.88 -19.37 -8.98
N HIS A 251 -4.18 -18.19 -8.47
CA HIS A 251 -3.36 -17.48 -7.48
C HIS A 251 -4.20 -16.41 -6.79
N MET A 252 -3.76 -15.92 -5.66
CA MET A 252 -4.34 -14.78 -4.99
C MET A 252 -3.45 -13.55 -5.26
N HIS A 253 -4.04 -12.53 -5.88
CA HIS A 253 -3.42 -11.23 -6.04
C HIS A 253 -3.97 -10.25 -4.99
N TRP A 254 -3.08 -9.57 -4.28
CA TRP A 254 -3.40 -8.62 -3.22
C TRP A 254 -2.65 -7.31 -3.38
N ASN A 255 -3.42 -6.21 -3.48
CA ASN A 255 -2.90 -4.84 -3.43
C ASN A 255 -3.14 -4.21 -2.08
N VAL A 256 -2.22 -3.35 -1.68
CA VAL A 256 -2.42 -2.37 -0.60
C VAL A 256 -2.26 -0.97 -1.19
N SER A 257 -3.13 -0.06 -0.79
CA SER A 257 -3.09 1.35 -1.18
C SER A 257 -3.10 2.25 0.05
N LEU A 258 -2.33 3.33 -0.01
CA LEU A 258 -2.36 4.48 0.89
C LEU A 258 -2.46 5.74 0.04
N ASN A 259 -3.28 6.72 0.43
CA ASN A 259 -3.42 8.01 -0.28
C ASN A 259 -3.47 7.88 -1.82
N ASP A 260 -4.24 6.92 -2.34
CA ASP A 260 -4.36 6.57 -3.78
C ASP A 260 -3.03 6.09 -4.42
N ALA A 261 -2.02 5.74 -3.66
CA ALA A 261 -0.79 5.11 -4.13
C ALA A 261 -0.79 3.62 -3.80
N ARG A 262 -0.61 2.75 -4.81
CA ARG A 262 -0.35 1.31 -4.56
C ARG A 262 1.06 1.19 -4.00
N VAL A 263 1.16 0.56 -2.84
CA VAL A 263 2.40 0.37 -2.08
C VAL A 263 2.70 -1.11 -1.89
N ASP A 264 3.95 -1.44 -1.66
CA ASP A 264 4.39 -2.84 -1.49
C ASP A 264 3.74 -3.48 -0.25
N PRO A 265 2.81 -4.44 -0.41
CA PRO A 265 2.17 -5.08 0.72
C PRO A 265 3.13 -5.84 1.63
N ALA A 266 4.33 -6.20 1.14
CA ALA A 266 5.36 -6.87 1.92
C ALA A 266 5.84 -6.04 3.12
N ILE A 267 5.73 -4.71 3.06
CA ILE A 267 6.04 -3.79 4.17
C ILE A 267 5.15 -4.12 5.37
N PHE A 268 3.86 -4.31 5.13
CA PHE A 268 2.84 -4.47 6.19
C PHE A 268 2.81 -5.87 6.81
N ILE A 269 3.41 -6.86 6.16
CA ILE A 269 3.52 -8.25 6.67
C ILE A 269 4.95 -8.61 7.11
N GLY A 270 5.86 -7.62 7.23
CA GLY A 270 7.24 -7.82 7.64
C GLY A 270 8.10 -8.64 6.66
N ALA A 271 7.74 -8.66 5.37
CA ALA A 271 8.44 -9.42 4.33
C ALA A 271 9.13 -8.54 3.26
N PHE A 272 9.22 -7.23 3.51
CA PHE A 272 9.84 -6.28 2.59
C PHE A 272 11.32 -6.59 2.39
N GLN A 273 11.76 -6.52 1.14
CA GLN A 273 13.17 -6.63 0.74
C GLN A 273 13.59 -5.29 0.11
N PRO A 274 14.68 -4.68 0.62
CA PRO A 274 15.20 -3.40 0.12
C PRO A 274 15.70 -3.46 -1.32
#